data_f3747335478565af033a4d259a604b13
#
_entry.id   f3747335478565af033a4d259a604b13
#
_cell.length_a   1.000
_cell.length_b   1.000
_cell.length_c   1.000
_cell.angle_alpha   90.00
_cell.angle_beta   90.00
_cell.angle_gamma   90.00
#
_symmetry.space_group_name_H-M   'P 1'
#
loop_
_entity.id
_entity.type
_entity.pdbx_description
1 polymer ?
#
loop_
_entity_poly.entity_id
_entity_poly.type
_entity_poly.pdbx_seq_one_letter_code
_entity_poly.pdbx_strand_id
1 'polypeptide(L)'
;MMKINSLFIYPHQAISIFKGIILEQFRGTTILSVRRNGQVVIGGDGQVTVGNTVMKSNARKVRRLYHDNVLAGFAGGTADAFTLFERFEGKLEQHQGHLIRSAVELAKDWRTDRMLRRLEALLVVADKTTSLMISGNGDVIEPEEDLMAIGSGGAYAQAAATALLHNTDLSARDIVEKSLHIAANICIYTNHQLVLETLEIKP
;
A
#
# COMPACT_ATOMS: atom_id res chain seq x y z
N MET A 1 -49.31 -2.36 41.44
CA MET A 1 -49.03 -3.70 40.86
C MET A 1 -48.58 -3.50 39.40
N MET A 2 -47.30 -3.19 39.22
CA MET A 2 -46.69 -2.90 37.91
C MET A 2 -45.79 -4.07 37.55
N LYS A 3 -46.11 -4.74 36.46
CA LYS A 3 -45.31 -5.85 35.91
C LYS A 3 -44.10 -5.28 35.19
N ILE A 4 -42.90 -5.65 35.63
CA ILE A 4 -41.66 -5.36 34.93
C ILE A 4 -41.47 -6.44 33.88
N ASN A 5 -41.44 -6.04 32.60
CA ASN A 5 -41.18 -6.92 31.47
C ASN A 5 -39.72 -7.29 31.43
N SER A 6 -39.50 -8.59 31.23
CA SER A 6 -38.23 -9.27 31.07
C SER A 6 -37.38 -8.69 29.96
N LEU A 7 -36.15 -8.28 30.33
CA LEU A 7 -35.06 -7.96 29.41
C LEU A 7 -34.52 -9.30 28.84
N PHE A 8 -34.65 -9.50 27.54
CA PHE A 8 -33.99 -10.60 26.85
C PHE A 8 -32.49 -10.36 26.83
N ILE A 9 -31.75 -11.11 27.64
CA ILE A 9 -30.30 -11.19 27.55
C ILE A 9 -30.00 -12.24 26.48
N TYR A 10 -29.40 -11.81 25.36
CA TYR A 10 -28.82 -12.71 24.38
C TYR A 10 -27.54 -13.35 24.96
N PRO A 11 -27.47 -14.71 25.08
CA PRO A 11 -26.26 -15.36 25.50
C PRO A 11 -25.43 -15.74 24.27
N HIS A 12 -24.58 -14.87 23.77
CA HIS A 12 -23.45 -15.26 22.91
C HIS A 12 -22.52 -14.06 22.68
N GLN A 13 -21.77 -13.73 23.71
CA GLN A 13 -20.41 -13.23 23.54
C GLN A 13 -19.59 -13.73 24.74
N ALA A 14 -19.15 -14.97 24.62
CA ALA A 14 -18.03 -15.43 25.42
C ALA A 14 -16.80 -14.62 24.96
N ILE A 15 -16.48 -13.55 25.69
CA ILE A 15 -15.22 -12.84 25.56
C ILE A 15 -14.17 -13.85 26.00
N SER A 16 -13.55 -14.52 25.05
CA SER A 16 -12.32 -15.27 25.27
C SER A 16 -11.25 -14.25 25.67
N ILE A 17 -11.05 -14.10 26.98
CA ILE A 17 -9.89 -13.38 27.52
C ILE A 17 -8.68 -14.30 27.30
N PHE A 18 -8.24 -14.41 26.08
CA PHE A 18 -6.86 -14.77 25.79
C PHE A 18 -6.02 -13.54 26.16
N LYS A 19 -5.21 -13.66 27.19
CA LYS A 19 -4.04 -12.81 27.42
C LYS A 19 -3.08 -12.98 26.23
N GLY A 20 -3.45 -12.46 25.05
CA GLY A 20 -2.56 -12.23 23.94
C GLY A 20 -1.77 -10.96 24.25
N ILE A 21 -0.47 -11.07 24.29
CA ILE A 21 0.44 -9.94 24.12
C ILE A 21 -0.08 -9.23 22.88
N ILE A 22 -0.65 -8.04 23.03
CA ILE A 22 -0.95 -7.16 21.90
C ILE A 22 0.43 -6.77 21.38
N LEU A 23 0.91 -7.48 20.36
CA LEU A 23 2.04 -7.02 19.58
C LEU A 23 1.59 -5.70 18.97
N GLU A 24 2.17 -4.60 19.43
CA GLU A 24 1.91 -3.28 18.86
C GLU A 24 2.21 -3.34 17.37
N GLN A 25 1.16 -3.25 16.58
CA GLN A 25 1.24 -3.38 15.14
C GLN A 25 1.84 -2.09 14.55
N PHE A 26 2.93 -2.23 13.81
CA PHE A 26 3.47 -1.12 13.03
C PHE A 26 2.44 -0.69 11.99
N ARG A 27 1.96 0.54 12.10
CA ARG A 27 1.01 1.15 11.16
C ARG A 27 1.57 2.47 10.67
N GLY A 28 1.08 2.90 9.54
CA GLY A 28 1.45 4.20 8.99
C GLY A 28 2.08 4.04 7.62
N THR A 29 1.21 4.00 6.63
CA THR A 29 1.64 4.03 5.23
C THR A 29 0.45 4.37 4.37
N THR A 30 0.67 5.29 3.44
CA THR A 30 -0.21 5.50 2.31
C THR A 30 0.64 5.53 1.07
N ILE A 31 0.34 4.64 0.13
CA ILE A 31 0.94 4.62 -1.20
C ILE A 31 -0.17 4.84 -2.21
N LEU A 32 0.10 5.65 -3.21
CA LEU A 32 -0.77 5.90 -4.35
C LEU A 32 0.03 5.82 -5.64
N SER A 33 -0.47 5.10 -6.62
CA SER A 33 0.02 5.05 -8.00
C SER A 33 -1.02 5.66 -8.93
N VAL A 34 -0.59 6.51 -9.83
CA VAL A 34 -1.43 7.07 -10.90
C VAL A 34 -0.66 7.03 -12.22
N ARG A 35 -1.33 6.57 -13.27
CA ARG A 35 -0.82 6.59 -14.65
C ARG A 35 -1.67 7.56 -15.46
N ARG A 36 -1.05 8.53 -16.14
CA ARG A 36 -1.73 9.52 -16.98
C ARG A 36 -0.74 10.20 -17.91
N ASN A 37 -1.18 10.48 -19.14
CA ASN A 37 -0.46 11.31 -20.12
C ASN A 37 1.02 10.92 -20.32
N GLY A 38 1.28 9.62 -20.51
CA GLY A 38 2.65 9.14 -20.75
C GLY A 38 3.55 9.13 -19.51
N GLN A 39 2.98 9.19 -18.33
CA GLN A 39 3.71 9.08 -17.06
C GLN A 39 3.03 8.07 -16.13
N VAL A 40 3.82 7.36 -15.32
CA VAL A 40 3.36 6.70 -14.11
C VAL A 40 4.09 7.27 -12.91
N VAL A 41 3.33 7.64 -11.88
CA VAL A 41 3.86 8.22 -10.65
C VAL A 41 3.42 7.35 -9.48
N ILE A 42 4.37 6.94 -8.64
CA ILE A 42 4.08 6.34 -7.33
C ILE A 42 4.53 7.32 -6.26
N GLY A 43 3.62 7.66 -5.37
CA GLY A 43 3.90 8.49 -4.19
C GLY A 43 3.57 7.77 -2.89
N GLY A 44 4.24 8.16 -1.83
CA GLY A 44 3.96 7.68 -0.49
C GLY A 44 4.31 8.71 0.58
N ASP A 45 3.63 8.60 1.72
CA ASP A 45 3.96 9.38 2.91
C ASP A 45 5.17 8.81 3.67
N GLY A 46 5.70 9.57 4.63
CA GLY A 46 6.87 9.18 5.41
C GLY A 46 6.58 8.66 6.82
N GLN A 47 5.33 8.56 7.26
CA GLN A 47 5.01 8.23 8.65
C GLN A 47 5.18 6.74 8.97
N VAL A 48 5.84 6.45 10.09
CA VAL A 48 5.88 5.14 10.72
C VAL A 48 5.35 5.29 12.14
N THR A 49 4.31 4.53 12.49
CA THR A 49 3.61 4.61 13.78
C THR A 49 3.62 3.26 14.46
N VAL A 50 3.84 3.24 15.76
CA VAL A 50 3.72 2.06 16.63
C VAL A 50 2.66 2.38 17.68
N GLY A 51 1.57 1.65 17.68
CA GLY A 51 0.42 1.97 18.50
C GLY A 51 -0.06 3.40 18.22
N ASN A 52 0.06 4.28 19.20
CA ASN A 52 -0.33 5.70 19.11
C ASN A 52 0.86 6.67 18.99
N THR A 53 2.07 6.16 18.75
CA THR A 53 3.29 6.97 18.74
C THR A 53 3.91 7.02 17.34
N VAL A 54 4.18 8.24 16.84
CA VAL A 54 4.93 8.43 15.59
C VAL A 54 6.40 8.18 15.87
N MET A 55 6.95 7.11 15.30
CA MET A 55 8.35 6.71 15.46
C MET A 55 9.26 7.38 14.43
N LYS A 56 8.74 7.65 13.23
CA LYS A 56 9.46 8.28 12.13
C LYS A 56 8.50 9.03 11.23
N SER A 57 8.90 10.18 10.73
CA SER A 57 8.06 11.03 9.85
C SER A 57 8.54 11.11 8.40
N ASN A 58 9.73 10.59 8.08
CA ASN A 58 10.38 10.72 6.77
C ASN A 58 10.92 9.39 6.22
N ALA A 59 10.22 8.29 6.46
CA ALA A 59 10.57 6.99 5.89
C ALA A 59 10.38 6.99 4.38
N ARG A 60 11.31 6.38 3.65
CA ARG A 60 11.18 6.16 2.21
C ARG A 60 10.47 4.83 1.96
N LYS A 61 9.23 4.88 1.51
CA LYS A 61 8.37 3.74 1.22
C LYS A 61 8.18 3.50 -0.28
N VAL A 62 8.73 4.39 -1.10
CA VAL A 62 8.75 4.31 -2.56
C VAL A 62 10.19 4.20 -3.02
N ARG A 63 10.45 3.31 -3.99
CA ARG A 63 11.79 3.05 -4.54
C ARG A 63 11.73 2.81 -6.04
N ARG A 64 12.88 3.02 -6.69
CA ARG A 64 13.16 2.55 -8.05
C ARG A 64 13.88 1.21 -7.96
N LEU A 65 13.47 0.28 -8.81
CA LEU A 65 14.02 -1.05 -8.94
C LEU A 65 14.42 -1.32 -10.40
N TYR A 66 15.19 -2.38 -10.61
CA TYR A 66 15.57 -2.88 -11.93
C TYR A 66 16.10 -1.79 -12.86
N HIS A 67 17.30 -1.27 -12.57
CA HIS A 67 17.96 -0.22 -13.35
C HIS A 67 17.04 1.02 -13.56
N ASP A 68 16.32 1.41 -12.53
CA ASP A 68 15.37 2.54 -12.53
C ASP A 68 14.15 2.39 -13.47
N ASN A 69 13.89 1.18 -14.00
CA ASN A 69 12.78 0.93 -14.93
C ASN A 69 11.47 0.50 -14.24
N VAL A 70 11.50 0.19 -12.95
CA VAL A 70 10.34 -0.20 -12.17
C VAL A 70 10.21 0.69 -10.94
N LEU A 71 9.02 1.21 -10.68
CA LEU A 71 8.68 1.85 -9.41
C LEU A 71 8.03 0.84 -8.48
N ALA A 72 8.33 0.92 -7.19
CA ALA A 72 7.71 0.09 -6.18
C ALA A 72 7.37 0.89 -4.93
N GLY A 73 6.16 0.69 -4.40
CA GLY A 73 5.67 1.29 -3.16
C GLY A 73 5.17 0.20 -2.20
N PHE A 74 5.48 0.33 -0.92
CA PHE A 74 5.24 -0.68 0.09
C PHE A 74 4.36 -0.16 1.23
N ALA A 75 3.37 -0.93 1.65
CA ALA A 75 2.57 -0.71 2.84
C ALA A 75 2.63 -1.93 3.77
N GLY A 76 3.10 -1.74 5.00
CA GLY A 76 3.28 -2.80 6.00
C GLY A 76 4.38 -2.46 7.01
N GLY A 77 4.90 -3.46 7.72
CA GLY A 77 6.00 -3.32 8.67
C GLY A 77 7.31 -2.92 7.99
N THR A 78 8.07 -2.00 8.60
CA THR A 78 9.26 -1.42 7.96
C THR A 78 10.36 -2.47 7.70
N ALA A 79 10.50 -3.46 8.59
CA ALA A 79 11.47 -4.54 8.42
C ALA A 79 11.13 -5.45 7.21
N ASP A 80 9.83 -5.59 6.94
CA ASP A 80 9.30 -6.42 5.88
C ASP A 80 9.50 -5.79 4.50
N ALA A 81 9.49 -4.44 4.45
CA ALA A 81 9.68 -3.68 3.22
C ALA A 81 11.01 -4.01 2.53
N PHE A 82 12.10 -4.06 3.29
CA PHE A 82 13.43 -4.34 2.73
C PHE A 82 13.49 -5.74 2.11
N THR A 83 13.00 -6.74 2.84
CA THR A 83 12.98 -8.13 2.37
C THR A 83 12.16 -8.27 1.08
N LEU A 84 11.00 -7.63 1.01
CA LEU A 84 10.13 -7.72 -0.18
C LEU A 84 10.71 -6.98 -1.39
N PHE A 85 11.31 -5.82 -1.19
CA PHE A 85 12.00 -5.11 -2.27
C PHE A 85 13.18 -5.92 -2.82
N GLU A 86 14.02 -6.49 -1.96
CA GLU A 86 15.15 -7.34 -2.38
C GLU A 86 14.68 -8.60 -3.13
N ARG A 87 13.62 -9.25 -2.61
CA ARG A 87 13.06 -10.43 -3.28
C ARG A 87 12.46 -10.07 -4.64
N PHE A 88 11.77 -8.93 -4.73
CA PHE A 88 11.19 -8.50 -5.99
C PHE A 88 12.25 -8.07 -7.01
N GLU A 89 13.29 -7.35 -6.58
CA GLU A 89 14.46 -7.04 -7.41
C GLU A 89 15.07 -8.31 -8.01
N GLY A 90 15.29 -9.34 -7.18
CA GLY A 90 15.80 -10.63 -7.65
C GLY A 90 14.89 -11.31 -8.68
N LYS A 91 13.55 -11.19 -8.55
CA LYS A 91 12.61 -11.70 -9.56
C LYS A 91 12.66 -10.89 -10.86
N LEU A 92 12.79 -9.57 -10.76
CA LEU A 92 12.97 -8.71 -11.94
C LEU A 92 14.25 -9.06 -12.71
N GLU A 93 15.37 -9.25 -12.01
CA GLU A 93 16.63 -9.69 -12.63
C GLU A 93 16.47 -11.07 -13.29
N GLN A 94 15.89 -12.04 -12.58
CA GLN A 94 15.67 -13.40 -13.09
C GLN A 94 14.81 -13.42 -14.35
N HIS A 95 13.83 -12.51 -14.46
CA HIS A 95 12.86 -12.45 -15.55
C HIS A 95 13.10 -11.27 -16.51
N GLN A 96 14.31 -10.70 -16.52
CA GLN A 96 14.74 -9.66 -17.46
C GLN A 96 13.78 -8.44 -17.48
N GLY A 97 13.30 -8.03 -16.30
CA GLY A 97 12.39 -6.89 -16.13
C GLY A 97 10.94 -7.16 -16.47
N HIS A 98 10.55 -8.39 -16.78
CA HIS A 98 9.14 -8.75 -17.04
C HIS A 98 8.28 -8.59 -15.78
N LEU A 99 7.60 -7.44 -15.64
CA LEU A 99 6.90 -7.03 -14.42
C LEU A 99 5.86 -8.07 -13.98
N ILE A 100 4.92 -8.44 -14.86
CA ILE A 100 3.82 -9.37 -14.55
C ILE A 100 4.38 -10.72 -14.09
N ARG A 101 5.35 -11.26 -14.82
CA ARG A 101 5.96 -12.55 -14.47
C ARG A 101 6.68 -12.49 -13.13
N SER A 102 7.44 -11.44 -12.89
CA SER A 102 8.15 -11.21 -11.62
C SER A 102 7.19 -11.07 -10.45
N ALA A 103 6.07 -10.37 -10.64
CA ALA A 103 5.02 -10.21 -9.64
C ALA A 103 4.36 -11.55 -9.28
N VAL A 104 4.00 -12.36 -10.28
CA VAL A 104 3.41 -13.69 -10.07
C VAL A 104 4.37 -14.62 -9.32
N GLU A 105 5.66 -14.62 -9.70
CA GLU A 105 6.66 -15.47 -9.02
C GLU A 105 6.93 -14.99 -7.59
N LEU A 106 6.95 -13.67 -7.33
CA LEU A 106 7.02 -13.14 -5.97
C LEU A 106 5.78 -13.57 -5.15
N ALA A 107 4.58 -13.45 -5.70
CA ALA A 107 3.34 -13.83 -5.03
C ALA A 107 3.30 -15.32 -4.64
N LYS A 108 3.81 -16.20 -5.51
CA LYS A 108 3.96 -17.64 -5.21
C LYS A 108 4.95 -17.86 -4.04
N ASP A 109 6.13 -17.22 -4.09
CA ASP A 109 7.11 -17.30 -3.02
C ASP A 109 6.54 -16.76 -1.71
N TRP A 110 5.85 -15.61 -1.76
CA TRP A 110 5.25 -14.97 -0.59
C TRP A 110 4.26 -15.90 0.11
N ARG A 111 3.42 -16.58 -0.67
CA ARG A 111 2.43 -17.52 -0.13
C ARG A 111 3.05 -18.79 0.45
N THR A 112 4.15 -19.30 -0.13
CA THR A 112 4.71 -20.61 0.19
C THR A 112 5.89 -20.55 1.17
N ASP A 113 6.65 -19.47 1.19
CA ASP A 113 7.78 -19.28 2.10
C ASP A 113 7.28 -19.04 3.53
N ARG A 114 7.83 -19.80 4.49
CA ARG A 114 7.43 -19.73 5.92
C ARG A 114 7.68 -18.37 6.55
N MET A 115 8.70 -17.65 6.11
CA MET A 115 9.04 -16.32 6.62
C MET A 115 8.17 -15.25 5.95
N LEU A 116 8.10 -15.27 4.62
CA LEU A 116 7.36 -14.26 3.85
C LEU A 116 5.85 -14.28 4.13
N ARG A 117 5.23 -15.45 4.25
CA ARG A 117 3.78 -15.57 4.48
C ARG A 117 3.29 -14.97 5.81
N ARG A 118 4.21 -14.63 6.72
CA ARG A 118 3.88 -13.95 7.99
C ARG A 118 3.85 -12.43 7.83
N LEU A 119 4.29 -11.91 6.68
CA LEU A 119 4.35 -10.49 6.43
C LEU A 119 2.96 -9.97 6.04
N GLU A 120 2.40 -9.13 6.90
CA GLU A 120 1.17 -8.41 6.61
C GLU A 120 1.51 -7.14 5.82
N ALA A 121 1.61 -7.28 4.51
CA ALA A 121 2.07 -6.22 3.63
C ALA A 121 1.36 -6.22 2.28
N LEU A 122 1.41 -5.08 1.62
CA LEU A 122 0.99 -4.87 0.24
C LEU A 122 2.12 -4.17 -0.52
N LEU A 123 2.31 -4.55 -1.76
CA LEU A 123 3.27 -3.94 -2.67
C LEU A 123 2.54 -3.42 -3.90
N VAL A 124 2.76 -2.17 -4.27
CA VAL A 124 2.37 -1.60 -5.57
C VAL A 124 3.62 -1.48 -6.40
N VAL A 125 3.57 -1.99 -7.62
CA VAL A 125 4.68 -1.93 -8.58
C VAL A 125 4.19 -1.42 -9.93
N ALA A 126 5.01 -0.66 -10.62
CA ALA A 126 4.68 -0.15 -11.94
C ALA A 126 5.94 -0.04 -12.82
N ASP A 127 5.78 -0.41 -14.08
CA ASP A 127 6.72 -0.10 -15.16
C ASP A 127 6.07 0.85 -16.19
N LYS A 128 6.68 0.99 -17.35
CA LYS A 128 6.17 1.86 -18.43
C LYS A 128 4.81 1.41 -18.99
N THR A 129 4.42 0.14 -18.81
CA THR A 129 3.24 -0.45 -19.45
C THR A 129 2.16 -0.84 -18.47
N THR A 130 2.52 -1.32 -17.28
CA THR A 130 1.61 -2.00 -16.35
C THR A 130 1.81 -1.50 -14.93
N SER A 131 0.74 -1.48 -14.16
CA SER A 131 0.74 -1.26 -12.71
C SER A 131 0.06 -2.44 -12.02
N LEU A 132 0.64 -2.95 -10.93
CA LEU A 132 0.15 -4.13 -10.23
C LEU A 132 0.17 -3.92 -8.71
N MET A 133 -0.81 -4.48 -8.02
CA MET A 133 -0.78 -4.70 -6.58
C MET A 133 -0.49 -6.18 -6.30
N ILE A 134 0.41 -6.44 -5.35
CA ILE A 134 0.79 -7.78 -4.90
C ILE A 134 0.48 -7.88 -3.40
N SER A 135 -0.24 -8.93 -2.98
CA SER A 135 -0.56 -9.17 -1.58
C SER A 135 0.18 -10.39 -1.01
N GLY A 136 0.31 -10.41 0.31
CA GLY A 136 0.85 -11.57 1.04
C GLY A 136 0.00 -12.84 0.93
N ASN A 137 -1.25 -12.72 0.50
CA ASN A 137 -2.13 -13.86 0.22
C ASN A 137 -1.85 -14.51 -1.14
N GLY A 138 -1.01 -13.90 -1.95
CA GLY A 138 -0.65 -14.38 -3.28
C GLY A 138 -1.46 -13.76 -4.42
N ASP A 139 -2.22 -12.68 -4.13
CA ASP A 139 -2.98 -11.98 -5.17
C ASP A 139 -2.03 -11.07 -5.98
N VAL A 140 -2.23 -11.04 -7.28
CA VAL A 140 -1.64 -10.08 -8.21
C VAL A 140 -2.79 -9.42 -8.97
N ILE A 141 -3.01 -8.14 -8.71
CA ILE A 141 -4.19 -7.42 -9.19
C ILE A 141 -3.72 -6.25 -10.06
N GLU A 142 -4.24 -6.17 -11.27
CA GLU A 142 -4.15 -5.00 -12.13
C GLU A 142 -5.35 -4.08 -11.86
N PRO A 143 -5.17 -2.74 -11.73
CA PRO A 143 -6.30 -1.85 -11.51
C PRO A 143 -7.20 -1.77 -12.75
N GLU A 144 -8.50 -1.61 -12.53
CA GLU A 144 -9.46 -1.34 -13.64
C GLU A 144 -9.26 0.05 -14.23
N GLU A 145 -8.85 1.01 -13.39
CA GLU A 145 -8.48 2.36 -13.78
C GLU A 145 -6.97 2.55 -13.64
N ASP A 146 -6.44 3.63 -14.22
CA ASP A 146 -5.02 3.97 -14.20
C ASP A 146 -4.52 4.44 -12.81
N LEU A 147 -5.13 3.97 -11.73
CA LEU A 147 -4.74 4.29 -10.36
C LEU A 147 -4.98 3.15 -9.38
N MET A 148 -4.18 3.10 -8.32
CA MET A 148 -4.37 2.21 -7.18
C MET A 148 -3.72 2.78 -5.93
N ALA A 149 -4.30 2.49 -4.77
CA ALA A 149 -3.75 2.90 -3.49
C ALA A 149 -3.76 1.77 -2.46
N ILE A 150 -2.78 1.79 -1.56
CA ILE A 150 -2.64 0.81 -0.48
C ILE A 150 -2.28 1.48 0.85
N GLY A 151 -2.49 0.75 1.92
CA GLY A 151 -2.14 1.18 3.28
C GLY A 151 -3.27 1.92 4.00
N SER A 152 -2.97 2.45 5.19
CA SER A 152 -3.97 3.00 6.13
C SER A 152 -4.76 4.19 5.57
N GLY A 153 -4.11 5.07 4.80
CA GLY A 153 -4.76 6.21 4.12
C GLY A 153 -5.14 5.90 2.68
N GLY A 154 -4.95 4.66 2.21
CA GLY A 154 -5.14 4.27 0.81
C GLY A 154 -6.52 4.60 0.27
N ALA A 155 -7.59 4.26 0.99
CA ALA A 155 -8.96 4.54 0.55
C ALA A 155 -9.24 6.05 0.36
N TYR A 156 -8.68 6.90 1.21
CA TYR A 156 -8.84 8.36 1.09
C TYR A 156 -8.06 8.90 -0.10
N ALA A 157 -6.81 8.42 -0.27
CA ALA A 157 -5.97 8.78 -1.42
C ALA A 157 -6.62 8.33 -2.73
N GLN A 158 -7.15 7.11 -2.78
CA GLN A 158 -7.83 6.55 -3.95
C GLN A 158 -9.06 7.37 -4.33
N ALA A 159 -9.95 7.65 -3.37
CA ALA A 159 -11.16 8.43 -3.62
C ALA A 159 -10.83 9.84 -4.15
N ALA A 160 -9.82 10.51 -3.57
CA ALA A 160 -9.36 11.81 -4.03
C ALA A 160 -8.74 11.72 -5.43
N ALA A 161 -7.90 10.72 -5.69
CA ALA A 161 -7.25 10.52 -6.99
C ALA A 161 -8.28 10.22 -8.09
N THR A 162 -9.27 9.37 -7.83
CA THR A 162 -10.37 9.08 -8.77
C THR A 162 -11.12 10.36 -9.13
N ALA A 163 -11.50 11.16 -8.15
CA ALA A 163 -12.20 12.42 -8.41
C ALA A 163 -11.35 13.39 -9.24
N LEU A 164 -10.06 13.52 -8.97
CA LEU A 164 -9.14 14.40 -9.72
C LEU A 164 -8.86 13.85 -11.13
N LEU A 165 -8.69 12.54 -11.28
CA LEU A 165 -8.42 11.89 -12.56
C LEU A 165 -9.56 12.10 -13.55
N HIS A 166 -10.82 12.00 -13.08
CA HIS A 166 -12.00 12.07 -13.95
C HIS A 166 -12.49 13.49 -14.21
N ASN A 167 -12.18 14.45 -13.32
CA ASN A 167 -12.79 15.79 -13.38
C ASN A 167 -11.78 16.93 -13.61
N THR A 168 -10.49 16.61 -13.83
CA THR A 168 -9.45 17.63 -14.05
C THR A 168 -8.44 17.20 -15.11
N ASP A 169 -7.68 18.19 -15.63
CA ASP A 169 -6.54 17.96 -16.52
C ASP A 169 -5.19 17.96 -15.81
N LEU A 170 -5.19 17.73 -14.49
CA LEU A 170 -3.96 17.67 -13.68
C LEU A 170 -3.04 16.54 -14.16
N SER A 171 -1.74 16.75 -14.03
CA SER A 171 -0.73 15.72 -14.30
C SER A 171 -0.85 14.55 -13.32
N ALA A 172 -0.32 13.38 -13.69
CA ALA A 172 -0.25 12.23 -12.77
C ALA A 172 0.43 12.61 -11.44
N ARG A 173 1.49 13.42 -11.51
CA ARG A 173 2.23 13.90 -10.34
C ARG A 173 1.38 14.78 -9.43
N ASP A 174 0.65 15.75 -10.01
CA ASP A 174 -0.21 16.65 -9.22
C ASP A 174 -1.37 15.90 -8.57
N ILE A 175 -1.95 14.91 -9.28
CA ILE A 175 -3.00 14.04 -8.74
C ILE A 175 -2.48 13.26 -7.54
N VAL A 176 -1.31 12.61 -7.65
CA VAL A 176 -0.70 11.86 -6.56
C VAL A 176 -0.43 12.76 -5.36
N GLU A 177 0.23 13.90 -5.56
CA GLU A 177 0.59 14.83 -4.50
C GLU A 177 -0.64 15.36 -3.75
N LYS A 178 -1.63 15.88 -4.48
CA LYS A 178 -2.87 16.42 -3.89
C LYS A 178 -3.66 15.35 -3.14
N SER A 179 -3.76 14.15 -3.71
CA SER A 179 -4.52 13.04 -3.10
C SER A 179 -3.87 12.52 -1.83
N LEU A 180 -2.54 12.45 -1.78
CA LEU A 180 -1.81 12.08 -0.58
C LEU A 180 -1.93 13.15 0.51
N HIS A 181 -1.93 14.44 0.16
CA HIS A 181 -2.19 15.52 1.11
C HIS A 181 -3.62 15.47 1.68
N ILE A 182 -4.62 15.15 0.85
CA ILE A 182 -6.00 14.94 1.31
C ILE A 182 -6.06 13.76 2.27
N ALA A 183 -5.42 12.63 1.93
CA ALA A 183 -5.34 11.48 2.81
C ALA A 183 -4.65 11.80 4.14
N ALA A 184 -3.59 12.60 4.14
CA ALA A 184 -2.87 13.03 5.33
C ALA A 184 -3.71 13.92 6.27
N ASN A 185 -4.66 14.68 5.72
CA ASN A 185 -5.59 15.48 6.52
C ASN A 185 -6.68 14.65 7.21
N ILE A 186 -6.89 13.40 6.79
CA ILE A 186 -7.98 12.54 7.27
C ILE A 186 -7.43 11.38 8.10
N CYS A 187 -6.37 10.73 7.61
CA CYS A 187 -5.80 9.52 8.21
C CYS A 187 -4.69 9.88 9.21
N ILE A 188 -4.89 9.56 10.48
CA ILE A 188 -3.91 9.82 11.55
C ILE A 188 -2.58 9.04 11.36
N TYR A 189 -2.56 8.04 10.48
CA TYR A 189 -1.39 7.22 10.15
C TYR A 189 -0.65 7.69 8.88
N THR A 190 -1.00 8.86 8.36
CA THR A 190 -0.44 9.44 7.14
C THR A 190 0.01 10.85 7.40
N ASN A 191 1.17 11.27 6.87
CA ASN A 191 1.67 12.63 7.03
C ASN A 191 1.95 13.31 5.70
N HIS A 192 2.34 14.60 5.76
CA HIS A 192 2.62 15.45 4.60
C HIS A 192 4.07 15.35 4.07
N GLN A 193 4.90 14.49 4.65
CA GLN A 193 6.26 14.25 4.17
C GLN A 193 6.22 13.22 3.04
N LEU A 194 6.09 13.69 1.81
CA LEU A 194 5.86 12.84 0.65
C LEU A 194 7.16 12.53 -0.09
N VAL A 195 7.26 11.31 -0.61
CA VAL A 195 8.25 10.90 -1.61
C VAL A 195 7.49 10.48 -2.86
N LEU A 196 7.78 11.10 -3.99
CA LEU A 196 7.18 10.82 -5.30
C LEU A 196 8.26 10.42 -6.29
N GLU A 197 8.04 9.28 -6.96
CA GLU A 197 8.87 8.80 -8.06
C GLU A 197 8.05 8.74 -9.36
N THR A 198 8.68 9.10 -10.47
CA THR A 198 8.02 9.19 -11.79
C THR A 198 8.79 8.39 -12.83
N LEU A 199 8.10 7.56 -13.63
CA LEU A 199 8.63 7.02 -14.87
C LEU A 199 7.96 7.70 -16.06
N GLU A 200 8.79 8.20 -16.99
CA GLU A 200 8.32 8.70 -18.28
C GLU A 200 8.08 7.54 -19.24
N ILE A 201 6.90 7.52 -19.82
CA ILE A 201 6.51 6.57 -20.87
C ILE A 201 6.76 7.30 -22.18
N LYS A 202 7.99 7.19 -22.71
CA LYS A 202 8.28 7.78 -24.03
C LYS A 202 7.38 7.14 -25.09
N PRO A 203 6.83 7.93 -25.99
CA PRO A 203 6.02 7.44 -27.08
C PRO A 203 6.78 6.50 -28.01
#